data_021395a07006a4708f74deb2996e6149
#
_entry.id   021395a07006a4708f74deb2996e6149
#
_cell.length_a   1.000
_cell.length_b   1.000
_cell.length_c   1.000
_cell.angle_alpha   90.00
_cell.angle_beta   90.00
_cell.angle_gamma   90.00
#
_symmetry.space_group_name_H-M   'P 1'
#
loop_
_entity.id
_entity.type
_entity.pdbx_description
1 polymer ?
#
loop_
_entity_poly.entity_id
_entity_poly.type
_entity_poly.pdbx_seq_one_letter_code
_entity_poly.pdbx_strand_id
1 'polypeptide(L)'
;MEFIQNGADNIQKQIDAAKHNGTNKAKICGFYEIEKTVLLPSDFYLVLENCYLRMAENTFCNMFTNENCRTQLGRTKEGTDRNITIEGRGSVILDGGVYNCLCERNSRKDGNPHISVNNTLLFANVDGFKISGLHIRNQRWWAMHFMYCQNGRIRDIDFCANDTLVDENGNITTDPSKGKHLVKNADGIDLRAGCHDIIIENITGFCQDDTIALTGMFGYLQELYAVEGKSTDMYNLIVRNVNACSANAIVRLLNQSGVKLYNVLVDGVYDASKESTHMDRGGHGVRIGDKYLYGTRHATADECYNITVRNVASRAKTVLQLAGEMRDVYLENIRGFDNNPSFIINDSNLDIDKVLKN
;
A
#
# COMPACT_ATOMS: atom_id res chain seq x y z
N MET A 1 -3.95 16.20 24.71
CA MET A 1 -3.64 14.78 24.58
C MET A 1 -2.13 14.67 24.74
N GLU A 2 -1.67 13.95 25.75
CA GLU A 2 -0.23 13.84 26.04
C GLU A 2 0.28 12.49 25.51
N PHE A 3 1.33 12.54 24.70
CA PHE A 3 1.95 11.33 24.13
C PHE A 3 3.08 10.84 25.02
N ILE A 4 3.14 9.54 25.25
CA ILE A 4 4.26 8.87 25.90
C ILE A 4 5.46 8.95 24.96
N GLN A 5 6.52 9.63 25.41
CA GLN A 5 7.78 9.73 24.69
C GLN A 5 8.54 8.40 24.75
N ASN A 6 9.44 8.15 23.78
CA ASN A 6 10.12 6.85 23.60
C ASN A 6 9.10 5.69 23.50
N GLY A 7 8.05 5.95 22.73
CA GLY A 7 6.92 5.03 22.59
C GLY A 7 7.34 3.71 21.96
N ALA A 8 8.26 3.74 21.02
CA ALA A 8 8.76 2.52 20.39
C ALA A 8 9.48 1.62 21.39
N ASP A 9 10.30 2.17 22.27
CA ASP A 9 10.95 1.40 23.33
C ASP A 9 9.95 0.79 24.31
N ASN A 10 8.92 1.54 24.65
CA ASN A 10 7.87 1.08 25.56
C ASN A 10 7.09 -0.09 24.95
N ILE A 11 6.71 0.02 23.68
CA ILE A 11 6.00 -1.03 22.95
C ILE A 11 6.91 -2.26 22.77
N GLN A 12 8.18 -2.05 22.37
CA GLN A 12 9.13 -3.15 22.16
C GLN A 12 9.36 -3.95 23.45
N LYS A 13 9.52 -3.29 24.60
CA LYS A 13 9.64 -3.98 25.90
C LYS A 13 8.43 -4.88 26.21
N GLN A 14 7.22 -4.46 25.86
CA GLN A 14 6.02 -5.28 26.05
C GLN A 14 6.01 -6.49 25.10
N ILE A 15 6.43 -6.31 23.85
CA ILE A 15 6.59 -7.39 22.87
C ILE A 15 7.64 -8.39 23.34
N ASP A 16 8.82 -7.92 23.75
CA ASP A 16 9.93 -8.76 24.21
C ASP A 16 9.57 -9.54 25.48
N ALA A 17 8.87 -8.90 26.41
CA ALA A 17 8.37 -9.57 27.62
C ALA A 17 7.35 -10.66 27.29
N ALA A 18 6.43 -10.40 26.36
CA ALA A 18 5.44 -11.39 25.89
C ALA A 18 6.10 -12.57 25.18
N LYS A 19 7.14 -12.31 24.38
CA LYS A 19 7.95 -13.35 23.73
C LYS A 19 8.71 -14.19 24.77
N HIS A 20 9.36 -13.53 25.72
CA HIS A 20 10.15 -14.20 26.76
C HIS A 20 9.32 -15.12 27.66
N ASN A 21 8.11 -14.72 28.02
CA ASN A 21 7.20 -15.51 28.86
C ASN A 21 6.34 -16.52 28.06
N GLY A 22 6.52 -16.60 26.74
CA GLY A 22 5.86 -17.57 25.85
C GLY A 22 4.39 -17.27 25.55
N THR A 23 3.85 -16.11 25.93
CA THR A 23 2.47 -15.73 25.56
C THR A 23 2.35 -15.33 24.11
N ASN A 24 3.42 -14.84 23.49
CA ASN A 24 3.50 -14.37 22.10
C ASN A 24 2.36 -13.41 21.72
N LYS A 25 1.87 -12.64 22.71
CA LYS A 25 0.77 -11.70 22.56
C LYS A 25 0.98 -10.49 23.44
N ALA A 26 0.95 -9.30 22.83
CA ALA A 26 0.96 -8.04 23.56
C ALA A 26 -0.30 -7.23 23.24
N LYS A 27 -0.77 -6.44 24.21
CA LYS A 27 -1.85 -5.47 24.04
C LYS A 27 -1.33 -4.08 24.37
N ILE A 28 -1.41 -3.17 23.41
CA ILE A 28 -0.98 -1.79 23.51
C ILE A 28 -2.21 -0.89 23.52
N CYS A 29 -2.30 -0.01 24.53
CA CYS A 29 -3.35 0.98 24.67
C CYS A 29 -2.74 2.34 25.00
N GLY A 30 -3.37 3.44 24.55
CA GLY A 30 -2.94 4.80 24.87
C GLY A 30 -2.24 5.51 23.73
N PHE A 31 -1.47 6.55 24.04
CA PHE A 31 -0.91 7.50 23.06
C PHE A 31 0.62 7.45 23.11
N TYR A 32 1.25 7.13 21.98
CA TYR A 32 2.70 6.97 21.92
C TYR A 32 3.31 7.76 20.78
N GLU A 33 4.43 8.41 21.04
CA GLU A 33 5.27 8.99 20.02
C GLU A 33 6.36 7.99 19.63
N ILE A 34 6.43 7.68 18.32
CA ILE A 34 7.27 6.61 17.78
C ILE A 34 8.52 7.23 17.16
N GLU A 35 9.66 7.03 17.78
CA GLU A 35 10.95 7.60 17.41
C GLU A 35 11.88 6.62 16.67
N LYS A 36 11.51 5.33 16.68
CA LYS A 36 12.22 4.26 15.96
C LYS A 36 11.30 3.10 15.64
N THR A 37 11.78 2.20 14.80
CA THR A 37 11.00 1.05 14.36
C THR A 37 10.72 0.07 15.51
N VAL A 38 9.47 -0.37 15.62
CA VAL A 38 9.05 -1.49 16.45
C VAL A 38 9.16 -2.77 15.63
N LEU A 39 9.86 -3.77 16.17
CA LEU A 39 10.11 -5.06 15.52
C LEU A 39 9.08 -6.11 15.98
N LEU A 40 8.47 -6.77 15.01
CA LEU A 40 7.47 -7.83 15.26
C LEU A 40 8.11 -9.20 15.00
N PRO A 41 8.22 -10.05 16.03
CA PRO A 41 8.77 -11.38 15.85
C PRO A 41 7.76 -12.33 15.20
N SER A 42 8.27 -13.48 14.74
CA SER A 42 7.44 -14.57 14.24
C SER A 42 6.51 -15.13 15.32
N ASP A 43 5.36 -15.66 14.88
CA ASP A 43 4.32 -16.27 15.73
C ASP A 43 3.77 -15.31 16.79
N PHE A 44 3.61 -14.03 16.43
CA PHE A 44 3.24 -12.96 17.37
C PHE A 44 1.90 -12.31 17.03
N TYR A 45 1.14 -12.00 18.10
CA TYR A 45 -0.14 -11.33 18.00
C TYR A 45 -0.11 -10.00 18.77
N LEU A 46 -0.01 -8.89 18.00
CA LEU A 46 -0.11 -7.54 18.51
C LEU A 46 -1.56 -7.05 18.46
N VAL A 47 -2.13 -6.72 19.61
CA VAL A 47 -3.42 -6.05 19.73
C VAL A 47 -3.18 -4.57 20.04
N LEU A 48 -3.66 -3.70 19.20
CA LEU A 48 -3.74 -2.27 19.42
C LEU A 48 -5.19 -1.94 19.83
N GLU A 49 -5.39 -1.41 21.03
CA GLU A 49 -6.75 -1.17 21.55
C GLU A 49 -6.89 0.26 22.02
N ASN A 50 -7.80 1.03 21.39
CA ASN A 50 -7.98 2.45 21.70
C ASN A 50 -6.63 3.18 21.79
N CYS A 51 -5.88 3.11 20.69
CA CYS A 51 -4.46 3.44 20.65
C CYS A 51 -4.18 4.48 19.55
N TYR A 52 -3.32 5.46 19.86
CA TYR A 52 -2.83 6.42 18.89
C TYR A 52 -1.29 6.39 18.88
N LEU A 53 -0.73 5.91 17.78
CA LEU A 53 0.72 5.89 17.55
C LEU A 53 1.05 6.97 16.52
N ARG A 54 1.90 7.91 16.88
CA ARG A 54 2.32 9.00 15.98
C ARG A 54 3.84 8.98 15.80
N MET A 55 4.29 9.04 14.57
CA MET A 55 5.71 9.20 14.29
C MET A 55 6.24 10.52 14.84
N ALA A 56 7.35 10.47 15.56
CA ALA A 56 8.04 11.64 16.06
C ALA A 56 8.56 12.53 14.91
N GLU A 57 8.68 13.82 15.18
CA GLU A 57 9.25 14.74 14.22
C GLU A 57 10.71 14.36 13.85
N ASN A 58 11.07 14.60 12.61
CA ASN A 58 12.39 14.30 12.05
C ASN A 58 12.83 12.83 12.19
N THR A 59 11.87 11.92 12.35
CA THR A 59 12.12 10.48 12.42
C THR A 59 12.04 9.87 11.02
N PHE A 60 13.07 9.12 10.63
CA PHE A 60 13.18 8.45 9.34
C PHE A 60 13.27 6.94 9.55
N CYS A 61 12.16 6.35 9.97
CA CYS A 61 12.05 4.91 10.15
C CYS A 61 10.63 4.45 9.82
N ASN A 62 10.48 3.15 9.61
CA ASN A 62 9.16 2.52 9.56
C ASN A 62 8.58 2.46 10.98
N MET A 63 7.26 2.58 11.14
CA MET A 63 6.64 2.40 12.45
C MET A 63 6.76 0.94 12.90
N PHE A 64 6.39 0.00 12.03
CA PHE A 64 6.49 -1.44 12.26
C PHE A 64 7.22 -2.17 11.14
N THR A 65 8.06 -3.15 11.51
CA THR A 65 8.59 -4.15 10.55
C THR A 65 8.59 -5.54 11.20
N ASN A 66 8.65 -6.61 10.39
CA ASN A 66 9.00 -7.92 10.91
C ASN A 66 10.48 -7.96 11.35
N GLU A 67 10.81 -8.84 12.29
CA GLU A 67 12.12 -8.89 12.97
C GLU A 67 13.28 -9.06 11.97
N ASN A 68 13.13 -9.91 10.97
CA ASN A 68 14.16 -10.19 9.98
C ASN A 68 14.15 -9.25 8.76
N CYS A 69 13.24 -8.29 8.67
CA CYS A 69 12.99 -7.47 7.48
C CYS A 69 14.24 -6.88 6.83
N ARG A 70 15.22 -6.44 7.62
CA ARG A 70 16.46 -5.79 7.12
C ARG A 70 17.74 -6.53 7.50
N THR A 71 17.63 -7.79 7.88
CA THR A 71 18.78 -8.62 8.24
C THR A 71 19.27 -9.43 7.03
N GLN A 72 20.49 -9.91 7.09
CA GLN A 72 21.00 -10.87 6.09
C GLN A 72 20.18 -12.18 6.11
N LEU A 73 19.78 -12.62 7.30
CA LEU A 73 18.92 -13.80 7.46
C LEU A 73 17.58 -13.61 6.74
N GLY A 74 16.95 -12.44 6.85
CA GLY A 74 15.69 -12.11 6.18
C GLY A 74 15.75 -12.18 4.65
N ARG A 75 16.93 -12.24 4.06
CA ARG A 75 17.17 -12.45 2.63
C ARG A 75 17.33 -13.90 2.21
N THR A 76 17.08 -14.83 3.12
CA THR A 76 17.11 -16.27 2.89
C THR A 76 15.76 -16.91 3.18
N LYS A 77 15.55 -18.15 2.72
CA LYS A 77 14.31 -18.91 3.02
C LYS A 77 14.20 -19.26 4.50
N GLU A 78 15.30 -19.50 5.14
CA GLU A 78 15.39 -19.83 6.58
C GLU A 78 14.99 -18.66 7.46
N GLY A 79 15.25 -17.43 7.00
CA GLY A 79 14.87 -16.21 7.69
C GLY A 79 13.46 -15.71 7.38
N THR A 80 12.59 -16.55 6.82
CA THR A 80 11.18 -16.23 6.64
C THR A 80 10.50 -16.11 7.99
N ASP A 81 10.03 -14.90 8.33
CA ASP A 81 9.18 -14.68 9.50
C ASP A 81 7.79 -15.27 9.26
N ARG A 82 7.07 -15.64 10.33
CA ARG A 82 5.81 -16.39 10.21
C ARG A 82 4.74 -15.86 11.13
N ASN A 83 3.47 -15.99 10.70
CA ASN A 83 2.27 -15.85 11.54
C ASN A 83 2.23 -14.55 12.36
N ILE A 84 2.44 -13.41 11.72
CA ILE A 84 2.39 -12.10 12.39
C ILE A 84 0.97 -11.53 12.28
N THR A 85 0.37 -11.20 13.42
CA THR A 85 -0.95 -10.58 13.47
C THR A 85 -0.89 -9.20 14.10
N ILE A 86 -1.49 -8.19 13.45
CA ILE A 86 -1.79 -6.86 14.02
C ILE A 86 -3.29 -6.67 13.95
N GLU A 87 -3.93 -6.54 15.11
CA GLU A 87 -5.36 -6.31 15.20
C GLU A 87 -5.66 -5.02 15.95
N GLY A 88 -6.35 -4.09 15.29
CA GLY A 88 -6.92 -2.90 15.91
C GLY A 88 -8.29 -3.20 16.53
N ARG A 89 -8.52 -2.71 17.73
CA ARG A 89 -9.78 -2.79 18.45
C ARG A 89 -10.22 -1.42 18.96
N GLY A 90 -11.45 -1.05 18.68
CA GLY A 90 -11.93 0.29 18.97
C GLY A 90 -11.29 1.33 18.06
N SER A 91 -10.91 2.48 18.56
CA SER A 91 -10.25 3.54 17.81
C SER A 91 -8.74 3.35 17.81
N VAL A 92 -8.19 2.94 16.66
CA VAL A 92 -6.73 2.73 16.49
C VAL A 92 -6.22 3.60 15.37
N ILE A 93 -5.38 4.56 15.69
CA ILE A 93 -4.80 5.50 14.74
C ILE A 93 -3.29 5.27 14.64
N LEU A 94 -2.81 5.04 13.42
CA LEU A 94 -1.39 5.05 13.07
C LEU A 94 -1.13 6.29 12.22
N ASP A 95 -0.39 7.24 12.76
CA ASP A 95 -0.21 8.56 12.16
C ASP A 95 1.24 8.77 11.74
N GLY A 96 1.46 9.08 10.47
CA GLY A 96 2.76 9.45 9.93
C GLY A 96 3.32 10.75 10.51
N GLY A 97 2.52 11.47 11.29
CA GLY A 97 2.90 12.71 11.96
C GLY A 97 2.83 13.93 11.04
N VAL A 98 3.03 15.08 11.64
CA VAL A 98 3.08 16.32 10.93
C VAL A 98 4.31 16.29 10.02
N TYR A 99 4.07 16.10 8.71
CA TYR A 99 5.01 16.47 7.69
C TYR A 99 6.48 16.33 8.12
N ASN A 100 6.99 15.15 8.04
CA ASN A 100 8.32 14.81 8.54
C ASN A 100 9.45 15.13 7.55
N CYS A 101 9.41 16.28 6.91
CA CYS A 101 10.41 16.71 5.93
C CYS A 101 10.57 15.76 4.72
N LEU A 102 9.76 14.72 4.59
CA LEU A 102 9.79 13.76 3.50
C LEU A 102 8.69 14.08 2.50
N CYS A 103 8.83 15.21 1.86
CA CYS A 103 8.19 15.42 0.58
C CYS A 103 9.04 14.81 -0.53
N GLU A 104 8.49 14.66 -1.73
CA GLU A 104 9.24 14.15 -2.88
C GLU A 104 10.52 14.94 -3.19
N ARG A 105 10.64 16.19 -2.68
CA ARG A 105 11.85 16.98 -2.78
C ARG A 105 13.01 16.41 -1.95
N ASN A 106 12.70 15.75 -0.85
CA ASN A 106 13.67 15.32 0.16
C ASN A 106 13.85 13.81 0.22
N SER A 107 12.85 13.02 -0.20
CA SER A 107 12.98 11.58 -0.26
C SER A 107 13.14 11.14 -1.71
N ARG A 108 14.27 10.56 -2.02
CA ARG A 108 14.55 9.97 -3.31
C ARG A 108 14.38 8.46 -3.22
N LYS A 109 13.92 7.83 -4.29
CA LYS A 109 13.88 6.37 -4.40
C LYS A 109 15.27 5.73 -4.22
N ASP A 110 16.31 6.50 -4.45
CA ASP A 110 17.73 6.14 -4.36
C ASP A 110 18.50 7.00 -3.35
N GLY A 111 17.79 7.79 -2.54
CA GLY A 111 18.37 8.78 -1.64
C GLY A 111 18.46 8.38 -0.17
N ASN A 112 18.85 9.33 0.65
CA ASN A 112 18.86 9.20 2.10
C ASN A 112 18.00 10.33 2.71
N PRO A 113 16.94 10.03 3.48
CA PRO A 113 16.49 8.67 3.78
C PRO A 113 15.88 7.96 2.56
N HIS A 114 16.07 6.66 2.49
CA HIS A 114 15.51 5.84 1.45
C HIS A 114 14.01 5.60 1.68
N ILE A 115 13.22 5.47 0.61
CA ILE A 115 11.78 5.23 0.66
C ILE A 115 11.39 4.06 1.58
N SER A 116 12.18 2.98 1.65
CA SER A 116 11.93 1.82 2.49
C SER A 116 12.08 2.06 4.00
N VAL A 117 12.44 3.25 4.42
CA VAL A 117 12.51 3.61 5.85
C VAL A 117 11.47 4.64 6.26
N ASN A 118 10.37 4.69 5.53
CA ASN A 118 9.35 5.72 5.76
C ASN A 118 7.90 5.21 5.65
N ASN A 119 7.69 3.92 5.81
CA ASN A 119 6.37 3.30 5.77
C ASN A 119 5.76 3.25 7.18
N THR A 120 4.44 3.26 7.28
CA THR A 120 3.77 2.93 8.53
C THR A 120 4.03 1.46 8.89
N LEU A 121 3.97 0.58 7.89
CA LEU A 121 4.28 -0.84 8.04
C LEU A 121 5.07 -1.33 6.84
N LEU A 122 6.17 -2.01 7.09
CA LEU A 122 6.93 -2.72 6.06
C LEU A 122 7.15 -4.17 6.49
N PHE A 123 6.63 -5.12 5.72
CA PHE A 123 6.94 -6.53 5.85
C PHE A 123 7.74 -7.03 4.65
N ALA A 124 8.82 -7.75 4.92
CA ALA A 124 9.61 -8.41 3.90
C ALA A 124 9.88 -9.86 4.32
N ASN A 125 9.61 -10.81 3.41
CA ASN A 125 9.81 -12.24 3.63
C ASN A 125 8.98 -12.79 4.82
N VAL A 126 7.65 -12.59 4.76
CA VAL A 126 6.72 -13.07 5.79
C VAL A 126 5.76 -14.09 5.21
N ASP A 127 5.62 -15.24 5.87
CA ASP A 127 4.66 -16.29 5.55
C ASP A 127 3.55 -16.37 6.62
N GLY A 128 2.35 -16.01 6.25
CA GLY A 128 1.23 -15.91 7.18
C GLY A 128 1.20 -14.58 7.93
N PHE A 129 0.30 -13.68 7.55
CA PHE A 129 0.07 -12.46 8.29
C PHE A 129 -1.38 -12.02 8.24
N LYS A 130 -1.82 -11.32 9.29
CA LYS A 130 -3.16 -10.74 9.39
C LYS A 130 -3.07 -9.32 9.93
N ILE A 131 -3.65 -8.36 9.22
CA ILE A 131 -3.67 -6.97 9.63
C ILE A 131 -5.10 -6.47 9.49
N SER A 132 -5.65 -5.87 10.55
CA SER A 132 -7.04 -5.41 10.52
C SER A 132 -7.35 -4.29 11.52
N GLY A 133 -8.39 -3.49 11.21
CA GLY A 133 -8.99 -2.54 12.15
C GLY A 133 -8.15 -1.30 12.42
N LEU A 134 -7.45 -0.78 11.39
CA LEU A 134 -6.53 0.35 11.54
C LEU A 134 -7.02 1.59 10.79
N HIS A 135 -6.89 2.76 11.43
CA HIS A 135 -7.01 4.06 10.76
C HIS A 135 -5.62 4.63 10.54
N ILE A 136 -5.18 4.69 9.27
CA ILE A 136 -3.86 5.21 8.91
C ILE A 136 -4.01 6.66 8.47
N ARG A 137 -3.24 7.55 9.07
CA ARG A 137 -3.31 9.00 8.86
C ARG A 137 -1.94 9.55 8.49
N ASN A 138 -1.93 10.56 7.61
CA ASN A 138 -0.72 11.29 7.25
C ASN A 138 0.46 10.37 6.89
N GLN A 139 0.18 9.25 6.20
CA GLN A 139 1.25 8.38 5.73
C GLN A 139 2.23 9.18 4.87
N ARG A 140 3.52 8.94 5.08
CA ARG A 140 4.60 9.76 4.51
C ARG A 140 5.03 9.29 3.14
N TRP A 141 4.79 8.02 2.87
CA TRP A 141 5.08 7.32 1.65
C TRP A 141 4.08 6.18 1.54
N TRP A 142 4.42 5.03 1.02
CA TRP A 142 3.54 3.88 1.04
C TRP A 142 3.23 3.47 2.48
N ALA A 143 1.96 3.55 2.86
CA ALA A 143 1.58 3.28 4.24
C ALA A 143 1.91 1.85 4.64
N MET A 144 1.47 0.88 3.85
CA MET A 144 1.65 -0.55 4.10
C MET A 144 2.37 -1.19 2.91
N HIS A 145 3.59 -1.63 3.12
CA HIS A 145 4.46 -2.13 2.07
C HIS A 145 4.88 -3.58 2.32
N PHE A 146 4.71 -4.43 1.32
CA PHE A 146 4.95 -5.88 1.41
C PHE A 146 5.85 -6.34 0.27
N MET A 147 6.87 -7.16 0.60
CA MET A 147 7.79 -7.76 -0.37
C MET A 147 8.05 -9.21 0.00
N TYR A 148 7.95 -10.13 -0.97
CA TYR A 148 8.12 -11.57 -0.74
C TYR A 148 7.25 -12.11 0.40
N CYS A 149 6.05 -11.52 0.57
CA CYS A 149 5.08 -11.93 1.58
C CYS A 149 4.01 -12.84 0.98
N GLN A 150 3.56 -13.82 1.76
CA GLN A 150 2.56 -14.79 1.31
C GLN A 150 1.57 -15.17 2.41
N ASN A 151 0.44 -15.78 2.02
CA ASN A 151 -0.60 -16.25 2.94
C ASN A 151 -1.13 -15.13 3.85
N GLY A 152 -1.39 -13.96 3.23
CA GLY A 152 -1.73 -12.73 3.93
C GLY A 152 -3.21 -12.34 3.87
N ARG A 153 -3.68 -11.65 4.91
CA ARG A 153 -4.98 -10.99 4.89
C ARG A 153 -4.89 -9.58 5.49
N ILE A 154 -5.33 -8.58 4.71
CA ILE A 154 -5.40 -7.18 5.12
C ILE A 154 -6.87 -6.77 4.99
N ARG A 155 -7.46 -6.25 6.07
CA ARG A 155 -8.86 -5.88 6.04
C ARG A 155 -9.23 -4.76 7.01
N ASP A 156 -10.34 -4.11 6.73
CA ASP A 156 -10.91 -3.08 7.61
C ASP A 156 -9.89 -1.98 7.89
N ILE A 157 -9.28 -1.44 6.83
CA ILE A 157 -8.29 -0.35 6.90
C ILE A 157 -8.89 0.92 6.31
N ASP A 158 -8.71 2.02 7.02
CA ASP A 158 -9.16 3.34 6.58
C ASP A 158 -7.96 4.29 6.46
N PHE A 159 -7.83 4.94 5.30
CA PHE A 159 -6.74 5.86 4.99
C PHE A 159 -7.20 7.31 4.99
N CYS A 160 -6.33 8.21 5.44
CA CYS A 160 -6.47 9.65 5.24
C CYS A 160 -5.08 10.26 5.08
N ALA A 161 -4.61 10.28 3.84
CA ALA A 161 -3.33 10.89 3.48
C ALA A 161 -3.35 12.41 3.72
N ASN A 162 -2.16 12.98 3.86
CA ASN A 162 -2.00 14.43 3.92
C ASN A 162 -2.32 15.05 2.55
N ASP A 163 -3.26 15.97 2.51
CA ASP A 163 -3.71 16.68 1.31
C ASP A 163 -3.19 18.14 1.21
N THR A 164 -2.28 18.52 2.09
CA THR A 164 -1.69 19.86 2.09
C THR A 164 -1.05 20.16 0.74
N LEU A 165 -1.37 21.32 0.19
CA LEU A 165 -0.77 21.84 -1.03
C LEU A 165 0.28 22.90 -0.70
N VAL A 166 1.36 22.93 -1.49
CA VAL A 166 2.39 23.97 -1.43
C VAL A 166 2.61 24.59 -2.80
N ASP A 167 2.87 25.89 -2.83
CA ASP A 167 3.24 26.62 -4.03
C ASP A 167 4.67 26.31 -4.51
N GLU A 168 5.09 26.95 -5.57
CA GLU A 168 6.44 26.81 -6.14
C GLU A 168 7.58 27.23 -5.17
N ASN A 169 7.26 28.09 -4.19
CA ASN A 169 8.19 28.54 -3.15
C ASN A 169 8.16 27.65 -1.90
N GLY A 170 7.25 26.66 -1.84
CA GLY A 170 7.07 25.78 -0.70
C GLY A 170 6.14 26.32 0.38
N ASN A 171 5.42 27.42 0.14
CA ASN A 171 4.42 27.95 1.07
C ASN A 171 3.10 27.19 0.92
N ILE A 172 2.41 26.95 2.04
CA ILE A 172 1.08 26.32 2.03
C ILE A 172 0.12 27.20 1.23
N THR A 173 -0.63 26.60 0.34
CA THR A 173 -1.66 27.23 -0.47
C THR A 173 -2.96 26.43 -0.46
N THR A 174 -4.07 27.13 -0.56
CA THR A 174 -5.40 26.53 -0.77
C THR A 174 -5.85 26.59 -2.23
N ASP A 175 -5.02 27.14 -3.12
CA ASP A 175 -5.31 27.25 -4.55
C ASP A 175 -4.82 25.99 -5.30
N PRO A 176 -5.72 25.09 -5.74
CA PRO A 176 -5.32 23.86 -6.42
C PRO A 176 -4.61 24.09 -7.76
N SER A 177 -4.80 25.26 -8.38
CA SER A 177 -4.16 25.61 -9.66
C SER A 177 -2.67 25.95 -9.50
N LYS A 178 -2.26 26.33 -8.30
CA LYS A 178 -0.89 26.72 -7.97
C LYS A 178 -0.18 25.75 -7.04
N GLY A 179 -0.97 24.88 -6.41
CA GLY A 179 -0.47 23.96 -5.39
C GLY A 179 -0.04 22.61 -5.97
N LYS A 180 1.03 22.06 -5.38
CA LYS A 180 1.41 20.66 -5.53
C LYS A 180 1.32 19.98 -4.17
N HIS A 181 0.92 18.74 -4.13
CA HIS A 181 0.88 18.02 -2.86
C HIS A 181 2.24 18.06 -2.16
N LEU A 182 2.19 18.36 -0.88
CA LEU A 182 3.37 18.44 -0.01
C LEU A 182 3.98 17.04 0.16
N VAL A 183 3.14 16.06 0.43
CA VAL A 183 3.51 14.65 0.50
C VAL A 183 3.02 13.97 -0.76
N LYS A 184 3.92 13.40 -1.53
CA LYS A 184 3.61 12.65 -2.74
C LYS A 184 3.87 11.17 -2.55
N ASN A 185 3.33 10.36 -3.45
CA ASN A 185 3.43 8.90 -3.40
C ASN A 185 2.96 8.37 -2.02
N ALA A 186 1.92 8.98 -1.45
CA ALA A 186 1.30 8.52 -0.20
C ALA A 186 0.23 7.49 -0.54
N ASP A 187 0.71 6.30 -0.93
CA ASP A 187 -0.10 5.14 -1.26
C ASP A 187 -0.67 4.50 0.02
N GLY A 188 -1.68 3.68 -0.15
CA GLY A 188 -2.25 2.90 0.94
C GLY A 188 -1.53 1.56 1.14
N ILE A 189 -1.80 0.58 0.27
CA ILE A 189 -1.27 -0.77 0.37
C ILE A 189 -0.48 -1.11 -0.89
N ASP A 190 0.80 -1.40 -0.74
CA ASP A 190 1.69 -1.82 -1.81
C ASP A 190 2.11 -3.27 -1.65
N LEU A 191 1.65 -4.13 -2.55
CA LEU A 191 2.21 -5.45 -2.74
C LEU A 191 3.26 -5.39 -3.85
N ARG A 192 4.45 -5.85 -3.55
CA ARG A 192 5.58 -5.82 -4.47
C ARG A 192 6.03 -7.24 -4.86
N ALA A 193 7.14 -7.32 -5.57
CA ALA A 193 7.70 -8.57 -6.08
C ALA A 193 7.70 -9.70 -5.03
N GLY A 194 7.31 -10.90 -5.46
CA GLY A 194 7.25 -12.09 -4.65
C GLY A 194 6.04 -12.20 -3.72
N CYS A 195 5.09 -11.24 -3.77
CA CYS A 195 3.86 -11.32 -2.98
C CYS A 195 2.82 -12.23 -3.64
N HIS A 196 2.27 -13.20 -2.90
CA HIS A 196 1.24 -14.10 -3.41
C HIS A 196 0.32 -14.66 -2.32
N ASP A 197 -0.84 -15.19 -2.73
CA ASP A 197 -1.84 -15.76 -1.81
C ASP A 197 -2.29 -14.74 -0.75
N ILE A 198 -2.65 -13.52 -1.19
CA ILE A 198 -3.02 -12.40 -0.31
C ILE A 198 -4.43 -11.90 -0.65
N ILE A 199 -5.20 -11.63 0.40
CA ILE A 199 -6.53 -11.02 0.32
C ILE A 199 -6.48 -9.62 0.96
N ILE A 200 -6.92 -8.61 0.20
CA ILE A 200 -7.12 -7.23 0.65
C ILE A 200 -8.61 -6.93 0.54
N GLU A 201 -9.24 -6.53 1.65
CA GLU A 201 -10.69 -6.31 1.65
C GLU A 201 -11.16 -5.24 2.63
N ASN A 202 -12.30 -4.61 2.34
CA ASN A 202 -12.91 -3.56 3.17
C ASN A 202 -11.95 -2.38 3.39
N ILE A 203 -11.51 -1.77 2.32
CA ILE A 203 -10.59 -0.63 2.36
C ILE A 203 -11.36 0.64 2.07
N THR A 204 -11.14 1.67 2.90
CA THR A 204 -11.83 2.97 2.78
C THR A 204 -10.84 4.13 2.84
N GLY A 205 -11.33 5.32 2.51
CA GLY A 205 -10.65 6.58 2.77
C GLY A 205 -9.98 7.22 1.56
N PHE A 206 -8.96 8.02 1.82
CA PHE A 206 -8.25 8.83 0.84
C PHE A 206 -6.75 8.54 0.82
N CYS A 207 -6.21 8.33 -0.38
CA CYS A 207 -4.77 8.25 -0.65
C CYS A 207 -4.35 9.31 -1.67
N GLN A 208 -3.17 9.88 -1.47
CA GLN A 208 -2.65 10.90 -2.36
C GLN A 208 -2.06 10.28 -3.65
N ASP A 209 -1.68 9.02 -3.61
CA ASP A 209 -1.33 8.21 -4.78
C ASP A 209 -2.22 6.95 -4.83
N ASP A 210 -1.75 5.78 -5.17
CA ASP A 210 -2.58 4.59 -5.30
C ASP A 210 -3.15 4.12 -3.95
N THR A 211 -4.45 3.80 -3.87
CA THR A 211 -4.99 3.23 -2.63
C THR A 211 -4.52 1.79 -2.43
N ILE A 212 -4.51 1.00 -3.50
CA ILE A 212 -3.97 -0.36 -3.53
C ILE A 212 -3.11 -0.51 -4.78
N ALA A 213 -1.82 -0.78 -4.62
CA ALA A 213 -0.88 -1.01 -5.69
C ALA A 213 -0.35 -2.45 -5.67
N LEU A 214 -0.69 -3.22 -6.70
CA LEU A 214 -0.13 -4.55 -6.97
C LEU A 214 0.98 -4.36 -8.01
N THR A 215 2.20 -4.07 -7.55
CA THR A 215 3.27 -3.60 -8.43
C THR A 215 4.48 -4.53 -8.41
N GLY A 216 4.55 -5.39 -9.43
CA GLY A 216 5.65 -6.32 -9.66
C GLY A 216 6.70 -5.74 -10.62
N MET A 217 7.81 -5.30 -10.07
CA MET A 217 8.97 -4.83 -10.83
C MET A 217 10.24 -5.37 -10.20
N PHE A 218 11.32 -5.39 -10.96
CA PHE A 218 12.65 -5.60 -10.42
C PHE A 218 13.47 -4.32 -10.57
N GLY A 219 14.20 -3.94 -9.53
CA GLY A 219 15.02 -2.75 -9.47
C GLY A 219 15.59 -2.56 -8.07
N TYR A 220 16.25 -1.45 -7.83
CA TYR A 220 17.01 -1.20 -6.59
C TYR A 220 16.23 -1.50 -5.29
N LEU A 221 14.96 -1.10 -5.22
CA LEU A 221 14.14 -1.36 -4.04
C LEU A 221 13.92 -2.85 -3.81
N GLN A 222 13.61 -3.59 -4.87
CA GLN A 222 13.38 -5.03 -4.81
C GLN A 222 14.68 -5.79 -4.49
N GLU A 223 15.82 -5.31 -4.97
CA GLU A 223 17.13 -5.90 -4.67
C GLU A 223 17.49 -5.84 -3.19
N LEU A 224 17.10 -4.77 -2.50
CA LEU A 224 17.34 -4.61 -1.05
C LEU A 224 16.67 -5.73 -0.23
N TYR A 225 15.52 -6.24 -0.70
CA TYR A 225 14.70 -7.23 0.00
C TYR A 225 14.63 -8.57 -0.74
N ALA A 226 15.40 -8.75 -1.80
CA ALA A 226 15.41 -10.00 -2.56
C ALA A 226 15.74 -11.19 -1.65
N VAL A 227 14.91 -12.22 -1.76
CA VAL A 227 15.07 -13.45 -0.99
C VAL A 227 15.62 -14.53 -1.91
N GLU A 228 16.78 -15.07 -1.55
CA GLU A 228 17.46 -16.08 -2.35
C GLU A 228 16.57 -17.30 -2.61
N GLY A 229 16.41 -17.65 -3.88
CA GLY A 229 15.63 -18.80 -4.33
C GLY A 229 14.11 -18.67 -4.20
N LYS A 230 13.57 -17.49 -3.87
CA LYS A 230 12.13 -17.19 -4.01
C LYS A 230 11.85 -16.55 -5.36
N SER A 231 10.67 -16.84 -5.94
CA SER A 231 10.20 -16.18 -7.17
C SER A 231 9.85 -14.72 -6.88
N THR A 232 10.04 -13.86 -7.88
CA THR A 232 9.55 -12.48 -7.88
C THR A 232 8.10 -12.37 -8.33
N ASP A 233 7.50 -13.45 -8.84
CA ASP A 233 6.15 -13.45 -9.39
C ASP A 233 5.11 -13.09 -8.33
N MET A 234 4.05 -12.42 -8.78
CA MET A 234 2.90 -12.02 -7.97
C MET A 234 1.65 -12.75 -8.48
N TYR A 235 0.96 -13.47 -7.62
CA TYR A 235 -0.20 -14.26 -8.04
C TYR A 235 -1.16 -14.59 -6.90
N ASN A 236 -2.35 -15.08 -7.27
CA ASN A 236 -3.42 -15.42 -6.32
C ASN A 236 -3.75 -14.25 -5.40
N LEU A 237 -3.94 -13.07 -5.98
CA LEU A 237 -4.23 -11.83 -5.26
C LEU A 237 -5.71 -11.49 -5.40
N ILE A 238 -6.35 -11.19 -4.28
CA ILE A 238 -7.75 -10.80 -4.23
C ILE A 238 -7.85 -9.42 -3.59
N VAL A 239 -8.43 -8.47 -4.34
CA VAL A 239 -8.81 -7.14 -3.85
C VAL A 239 -10.32 -7.05 -3.94
N ARG A 240 -10.98 -6.78 -2.82
CA ARG A 240 -12.44 -6.68 -2.83
C ARG A 240 -13.01 -5.67 -1.84
N ASN A 241 -14.16 -5.13 -2.19
CA ASN A 241 -14.90 -4.18 -1.35
C ASN A 241 -14.04 -2.97 -0.96
N VAL A 242 -13.64 -2.19 -1.96
CA VAL A 242 -12.86 -0.97 -1.80
C VAL A 242 -13.79 0.22 -2.02
N ASN A 243 -13.95 1.06 -1.01
CA ASN A 243 -14.74 2.30 -1.07
C ASN A 243 -13.82 3.47 -0.71
N ALA A 244 -13.09 3.97 -1.69
CA ALA A 244 -12.02 4.94 -1.46
C ALA A 244 -11.96 6.00 -2.57
N CYS A 245 -11.15 7.02 -2.34
CA CYS A 245 -10.75 7.93 -3.39
C CYS A 245 -9.22 8.08 -3.43
N SER A 246 -8.71 8.35 -4.62
CA SER A 246 -7.28 8.41 -4.87
C SER A 246 -6.97 9.51 -5.87
N ALA A 247 -5.87 10.22 -5.65
CA ALA A 247 -5.40 11.20 -6.63
C ALA A 247 -4.82 10.52 -7.88
N ASN A 248 -4.36 9.25 -7.78
CA ASN A 248 -3.88 8.46 -8.92
C ASN A 248 -4.84 7.30 -9.25
N ALA A 249 -4.74 6.14 -8.61
CA ALA A 249 -5.66 5.03 -8.86
C ALA A 249 -6.18 4.39 -7.57
N ILE A 250 -7.47 4.05 -7.53
CA ILE A 250 -8.01 3.31 -6.38
C ILE A 250 -7.37 1.92 -6.35
N VAL A 251 -7.29 1.24 -7.50
CA VAL A 251 -6.55 -0.02 -7.62
C VAL A 251 -5.65 0.03 -8.84
N ARG A 252 -4.36 -0.19 -8.62
CA ARG A 252 -3.35 -0.27 -9.67
C ARG A 252 -2.73 -1.66 -9.75
N LEU A 253 -2.67 -2.21 -10.95
CA LEU A 253 -1.96 -3.43 -11.29
C LEU A 253 -0.85 -3.07 -12.28
N LEU A 254 0.40 -3.37 -11.94
CA LEU A 254 1.53 -3.06 -12.81
C LEU A 254 2.62 -4.13 -12.63
N ASN A 255 3.06 -4.72 -13.73
CA ASN A 255 4.25 -5.56 -13.72
C ASN A 255 5.18 -5.19 -14.88
N GLN A 256 6.47 -5.28 -14.62
CA GLN A 256 7.55 -5.00 -15.56
C GLN A 256 8.78 -5.84 -15.22
N SER A 257 9.84 -5.74 -16.02
CA SER A 257 11.15 -6.37 -15.75
C SER A 257 11.13 -7.89 -15.64
N GLY A 258 10.16 -8.57 -16.29
CA GLY A 258 10.05 -10.02 -16.25
C GLY A 258 9.30 -10.60 -15.06
N VAL A 259 8.83 -9.77 -14.13
CA VAL A 259 7.97 -10.20 -13.03
C VAL A 259 6.59 -10.55 -13.57
N LYS A 260 6.07 -11.72 -13.25
CA LYS A 260 4.71 -12.11 -13.65
C LYS A 260 3.68 -11.61 -12.64
N LEU A 261 2.53 -11.17 -13.16
CA LEU A 261 1.34 -10.83 -12.39
C LEU A 261 0.15 -11.60 -12.96
N TYR A 262 -0.37 -12.54 -12.19
CA TYR A 262 -1.45 -13.42 -12.68
C TYR A 262 -2.35 -13.95 -11.57
N ASN A 263 -3.51 -14.49 -11.96
CA ASN A 263 -4.56 -14.95 -11.03
C ASN A 263 -4.95 -13.83 -10.06
N VAL A 264 -5.37 -12.68 -10.60
CA VAL A 264 -5.77 -11.51 -9.81
C VAL A 264 -7.27 -11.29 -9.96
N LEU A 265 -7.95 -11.14 -8.83
CA LEU A 265 -9.35 -10.71 -8.77
C LEU A 265 -9.45 -9.35 -8.12
N VAL A 266 -10.05 -8.38 -8.84
CA VAL A 266 -10.49 -7.10 -8.29
C VAL A 266 -12.02 -7.09 -8.35
N ASP A 267 -12.70 -7.06 -7.21
CA ASP A 267 -14.16 -7.18 -7.12
C ASP A 267 -14.75 -6.16 -6.16
N GLY A 268 -15.53 -5.25 -6.68
CA GLY A 268 -16.19 -4.23 -5.86
C GLY A 268 -15.27 -3.04 -5.56
N VAL A 269 -15.11 -2.14 -6.52
CA VAL A 269 -14.41 -0.85 -6.37
C VAL A 269 -15.42 0.27 -6.53
N TYR A 270 -15.62 1.03 -5.48
CA TYR A 270 -16.47 2.21 -5.45
C TYR A 270 -15.61 3.46 -5.21
N ASP A 271 -15.78 4.44 -6.08
CA ASP A 271 -15.08 5.73 -5.97
C ASP A 271 -15.85 6.67 -5.03
N ALA A 272 -15.30 6.87 -3.84
CA ALA A 272 -15.86 7.72 -2.79
C ALA A 272 -15.48 9.22 -2.95
N SER A 273 -14.97 9.66 -4.11
CA SER A 273 -14.53 11.06 -4.28
C SER A 273 -15.67 12.08 -4.15
N LYS A 274 -16.91 11.68 -4.43
CA LYS A 274 -18.10 12.54 -4.24
C LYS A 274 -18.34 12.89 -2.77
N GLU A 275 -18.06 11.96 -1.88
CA GLU A 275 -18.21 12.08 -0.44
C GLU A 275 -16.95 12.63 0.25
N SER A 276 -15.86 12.75 -0.51
CA SER A 276 -14.56 13.19 0.02
C SER A 276 -14.48 14.71 0.13
N THR A 277 -13.86 15.18 1.21
CA THR A 277 -13.47 16.58 1.38
C THR A 277 -12.07 16.89 0.79
N HIS A 278 -11.33 15.85 0.38
CA HIS A 278 -9.95 15.94 -0.08
C HIS A 278 -9.84 16.19 -1.58
N MET A 279 -10.82 15.72 -2.36
CA MET A 279 -10.84 15.91 -3.81
C MET A 279 -12.25 15.82 -4.37
N ASP A 280 -12.49 16.54 -5.45
CA ASP A 280 -13.76 16.48 -6.18
C ASP A 280 -13.82 15.24 -7.11
N ARG A 281 -12.68 14.84 -7.69
CA ARG A 281 -12.63 13.75 -8.67
C ARG A 281 -11.27 13.07 -8.68
N GLY A 282 -11.24 11.75 -8.48
CA GLY A 282 -10.04 10.92 -8.52
C GLY A 282 -9.41 10.81 -9.91
N GLY A 283 -8.21 10.22 -9.96
CA GLY A 283 -7.50 9.94 -11.21
C GLY A 283 -8.11 8.75 -11.97
N HIS A 284 -8.01 7.56 -11.39
CA HIS A 284 -8.48 6.31 -12.00
C HIS A 284 -9.26 5.47 -10.98
N GLY A 285 -10.28 4.77 -11.45
CA GLY A 285 -10.92 3.69 -10.67
C GLY A 285 -9.99 2.48 -10.59
N VAL A 286 -9.76 1.83 -11.72
CA VAL A 286 -8.79 0.73 -11.85
C VAL A 286 -7.82 1.02 -13.00
N ARG A 287 -6.54 0.71 -12.78
CA ARG A 287 -5.50 0.87 -13.80
C ARG A 287 -4.67 -0.40 -13.91
N ILE A 288 -4.59 -0.99 -15.11
CA ILE A 288 -3.80 -2.19 -15.40
C ILE A 288 -2.72 -1.85 -16.42
N GLY A 289 -1.48 -2.13 -16.07
CA GLY A 289 -0.32 -1.79 -16.90
C GLY A 289 0.02 -0.30 -16.90
N ASP A 290 1.00 0.08 -17.70
CA ASP A 290 1.42 1.47 -17.90
C ASP A 290 2.15 1.65 -19.23
N LYS A 291 2.01 2.85 -19.82
CA LYS A 291 2.82 3.28 -20.97
C LYS A 291 4.25 3.64 -20.58
N TYR A 292 4.46 4.06 -19.33
CA TYR A 292 5.78 4.41 -18.83
C TYR A 292 6.57 3.18 -18.40
N LEU A 293 7.86 3.24 -18.63
CA LEU A 293 8.79 2.23 -18.20
C LEU A 293 9.42 2.65 -16.86
N TYR A 294 9.07 1.92 -15.82
CA TYR A 294 9.62 2.09 -14.46
C TYR A 294 10.74 1.10 -14.16
N GLY A 295 10.71 -0.04 -14.80
CA GLY A 295 11.70 -1.11 -14.69
C GLY A 295 12.61 -1.17 -15.90
N THR A 296 13.11 -2.37 -16.23
CA THR A 296 14.05 -2.59 -17.35
C THR A 296 13.37 -2.81 -18.69
N ARG A 297 12.13 -3.35 -18.69
CA ARG A 297 11.28 -3.54 -19.86
C ARG A 297 9.81 -3.68 -19.48
N HIS A 298 8.93 -3.45 -20.43
CA HIS A 298 7.51 -3.75 -20.27
C HIS A 298 7.25 -5.25 -20.14
N ALA A 299 6.11 -5.60 -19.53
CA ALA A 299 5.64 -6.97 -19.47
C ALA A 299 5.17 -7.44 -20.85
N THR A 300 5.28 -8.75 -21.11
CA THR A 300 4.63 -9.44 -22.22
C THR A 300 3.29 -10.01 -21.79
N ALA A 301 2.47 -10.45 -22.75
CA ALA A 301 1.19 -11.09 -22.45
C ALA A 301 1.32 -12.38 -21.62
N ASP A 302 2.46 -13.08 -21.69
CA ASP A 302 2.74 -14.24 -20.84
C ASP A 302 3.21 -13.90 -19.42
N GLU A 303 3.36 -12.62 -19.14
CA GLU A 303 3.73 -12.12 -17.80
C GLU A 303 2.59 -11.38 -17.12
N CYS A 304 1.52 -10.98 -17.85
CA CYS A 304 0.35 -10.30 -17.32
C CYS A 304 -0.92 -11.02 -17.80
N TYR A 305 -1.48 -11.90 -16.97
CA TYR A 305 -2.58 -12.74 -17.44
C TYR A 305 -3.51 -13.24 -16.33
N ASN A 306 -4.68 -13.75 -16.74
CA ASN A 306 -5.73 -14.26 -15.85
C ASN A 306 -6.12 -13.24 -14.77
N ILE A 307 -6.57 -12.08 -15.23
CA ILE A 307 -6.99 -10.95 -14.40
C ILE A 307 -8.49 -10.75 -14.58
N THR A 308 -9.22 -10.74 -13.48
CA THR A 308 -10.63 -10.41 -13.46
C THR A 308 -10.84 -9.09 -12.72
N VAL A 309 -11.52 -8.13 -13.36
CA VAL A 309 -11.97 -6.89 -12.73
C VAL A 309 -13.47 -6.80 -12.90
N ARG A 310 -14.20 -6.70 -11.78
CA ARG A 310 -15.65 -6.60 -11.84
C ARG A 310 -16.25 -5.71 -10.75
N ASN A 311 -17.47 -5.27 -11.00
CA ASN A 311 -18.22 -4.42 -10.06
C ASN A 311 -17.49 -3.13 -9.73
N VAL A 312 -17.06 -2.38 -10.75
CA VAL A 312 -16.40 -1.08 -10.60
C VAL A 312 -17.40 0.03 -10.89
N ALA A 313 -17.54 0.95 -9.97
CA ALA A 313 -18.37 2.13 -10.12
C ALA A 313 -17.57 3.38 -9.73
N SER A 314 -17.23 4.24 -10.71
CA SER A 314 -16.34 5.37 -10.47
C SER A 314 -16.74 6.61 -11.27
N ARG A 315 -16.50 7.77 -10.66
CA ARG A 315 -16.54 9.08 -11.32
C ARG A 315 -15.14 9.64 -11.59
N ALA A 316 -14.11 8.84 -11.38
CA ALA A 316 -12.74 9.23 -11.66
C ALA A 316 -12.57 9.74 -13.11
N LYS A 317 -11.50 10.48 -13.38
CA LYS A 317 -11.19 10.96 -14.73
C LYS A 317 -11.14 9.83 -15.74
N THR A 318 -10.67 8.66 -15.31
CA THR A 318 -10.71 7.40 -16.06
C THR A 318 -11.18 6.28 -15.14
N VAL A 319 -12.26 5.59 -15.49
CA VAL A 319 -12.79 4.50 -14.65
C VAL A 319 -11.91 3.28 -14.75
N LEU A 320 -11.53 2.92 -15.99
CA LEU A 320 -10.65 1.80 -16.27
C LEU A 320 -9.60 2.21 -17.31
N GLN A 321 -8.32 2.03 -16.97
CA GLN A 321 -7.23 2.16 -17.92
C GLN A 321 -6.52 0.82 -18.10
N LEU A 322 -6.32 0.43 -19.36
CA LEU A 322 -5.53 -0.73 -19.78
C LEU A 322 -4.35 -0.25 -20.60
N ALA A 323 -3.14 -0.72 -20.34
CA ALA A 323 -1.96 -0.36 -21.13
C ALA A 323 -0.92 -1.49 -21.14
N GLY A 324 -0.28 -1.70 -22.29
CA GLY A 324 0.72 -2.74 -22.50
C GLY A 324 0.13 -4.08 -22.94
N GLU A 325 0.91 -5.14 -22.83
CA GLU A 325 0.52 -6.48 -23.28
C GLU A 325 -0.05 -7.30 -22.12
N MET A 326 -1.18 -7.96 -22.37
CA MET A 326 -1.84 -8.85 -21.41
C MET A 326 -2.73 -9.85 -22.13
N ARG A 327 -3.11 -10.94 -21.46
CA ARG A 327 -4.07 -11.93 -21.95
C ARG A 327 -4.98 -12.47 -20.84
N ASP A 328 -6.05 -13.10 -21.25
CA ASP A 328 -7.02 -13.69 -20.32
C ASP A 328 -7.51 -12.70 -19.28
N VAL A 329 -7.89 -11.50 -19.74
CA VAL A 329 -8.46 -10.44 -18.92
C VAL A 329 -9.98 -10.44 -19.07
N TYR A 330 -10.69 -10.42 -17.96
CA TYR A 330 -12.15 -10.43 -17.88
C TYR A 330 -12.65 -9.18 -17.15
N LEU A 331 -13.48 -8.40 -17.83
CA LEU A 331 -14.03 -7.16 -17.32
C LEU A 331 -15.56 -7.31 -17.25
N GLU A 332 -16.15 -7.05 -16.08
CA GLU A 332 -17.58 -7.24 -15.89
C GLU A 332 -18.15 -6.09 -15.03
N ASN A 333 -19.30 -5.55 -15.44
CA ASN A 333 -20.03 -4.52 -14.69
C ASN A 333 -19.14 -3.32 -14.32
N ILE A 334 -18.54 -2.71 -15.32
CA ILE A 334 -17.71 -1.50 -15.19
C ILE A 334 -18.57 -0.29 -15.52
N ARG A 335 -18.76 0.62 -14.54
CA ARG A 335 -19.64 1.77 -14.68
C ARG A 335 -18.92 3.09 -14.44
N GLY A 336 -19.08 4.01 -15.37
CA GLY A 336 -18.69 5.41 -15.20
C GLY A 336 -19.91 6.26 -14.79
N PHE A 337 -19.66 7.28 -13.99
CA PHE A 337 -20.63 8.30 -13.63
C PHE A 337 -20.33 9.61 -14.35
N ASP A 338 -21.29 10.55 -14.31
CA ASP A 338 -21.14 11.92 -14.82
C ASP A 338 -20.82 12.01 -16.32
N ASN A 339 -21.34 11.04 -17.14
CA ASN A 339 -21.11 11.00 -18.60
C ASN A 339 -19.64 11.13 -18.98
N ASN A 340 -18.75 10.50 -18.25
CA ASN A 340 -17.32 10.58 -18.46
C ASN A 340 -16.91 9.99 -19.83
N PRO A 341 -16.42 10.81 -20.79
CA PRO A 341 -16.04 10.33 -22.13
C PRO A 341 -14.77 9.44 -22.11
N SER A 342 -13.98 9.51 -21.05
CA SER A 342 -12.75 8.73 -20.87
C SER A 342 -12.92 7.62 -19.86
N PHE A 343 -14.15 7.08 -19.74
CA PHE A 343 -14.42 6.07 -18.70
C PHE A 343 -13.60 4.78 -18.91
N ILE A 344 -13.29 4.42 -20.16
CA ILE A 344 -12.32 3.37 -20.49
C ILE A 344 -11.27 3.92 -21.45
N ILE A 345 -10.00 3.78 -21.07
CA ILE A 345 -8.85 4.03 -21.94
C ILE A 345 -8.17 2.69 -22.19
N ASN A 346 -8.15 2.26 -23.47
CA ASN A 346 -7.48 1.04 -23.86
C ASN A 346 -6.27 1.34 -24.75
N ASP A 347 -5.09 1.25 -24.16
CA ASP A 347 -3.79 1.35 -24.80
C ASP A 347 -3.06 -0.01 -24.77
N SER A 348 -3.82 -1.09 -24.59
CA SER A 348 -3.33 -2.47 -24.53
C SER A 348 -3.52 -3.22 -25.86
N ASN A 349 -3.05 -4.45 -25.91
CA ASN A 349 -3.29 -5.38 -27.01
C ASN A 349 -4.68 -6.04 -26.99
N LEU A 350 -5.53 -5.74 -26.00
CA LEU A 350 -6.84 -6.36 -25.86
C LEU A 350 -7.88 -5.72 -26.80
N ASP A 351 -8.76 -6.55 -27.32
CA ASP A 351 -10.00 -6.13 -27.95
C ASP A 351 -11.07 -5.92 -26.86
N ILE A 352 -11.36 -4.66 -26.55
CA ILE A 352 -12.22 -4.31 -25.41
C ILE A 352 -13.65 -4.87 -25.56
N ASP A 353 -14.15 -4.96 -26.78
CA ASP A 353 -15.52 -5.45 -27.04
C ASP A 353 -15.66 -6.95 -26.76
N LYS A 354 -14.55 -7.68 -26.75
CA LYS A 354 -14.53 -9.11 -26.43
C LYS A 354 -14.34 -9.38 -24.93
N VAL A 355 -13.66 -8.51 -24.22
CA VAL A 355 -13.29 -8.74 -22.82
C VAL A 355 -14.24 -8.05 -21.83
N LEU A 356 -14.94 -7.01 -22.25
CA LEU A 356 -15.92 -6.29 -21.42
C LEU A 356 -17.31 -6.93 -21.54
N LYS A 357 -17.86 -7.32 -20.41
CA LYS A 357 -19.24 -7.77 -20.25
C LYS A 357 -20.02 -6.77 -19.39
N ASN A 358 -21.09 -6.24 -19.93
CA ASN A 358 -22.00 -5.32 -19.24
C ASN A 358 -23.09 -6.08 -18.50
#